data_f610b4a8c0060de04b3b4c850e01ece3
#
_entry.id   f610b4a8c0060de04b3b4c850e01ece3
#
_cell.length_a   1.000
_cell.length_b   1.000
_cell.length_c   1.000
_cell.angle_alpha   90.00
_cell.angle_beta   90.00
_cell.angle_gamma   90.00
#
_symmetry.space_group_name_H-M   'P 1'
#
loop_
_entity.id
_entity.type
_entity.pdbx_description
1 polymer ?
#
loop_
_entity_poly.entity_id
_entity_poly.type
_entity_poly.pdbx_seq_one_letter_code
_entity_poly.pdbx_strand_id
1 'polypeptide(L)'
;MKFGIIKERKNPPDRRVVFSPSKLQEFQHQFTNSEIKVESSAIRVFTDEAYKKAGLEVAENMSDCDVLLGVKEVPIDALIPNKKYFFFSHTIKKQPYNRDLLNAILAKNIELFDHETIIKENGARLIGFGRYAGIVGAYNGFRAIGLKNES
;
A
#
# COMPACT_ATOMS: atom_id res chain seq x y z
N MET A 1 -1.36 -17.44 -9.88
CA MET A 1 -1.93 -16.11 -9.59
C MET A 1 -0.80 -15.11 -9.58
N LYS A 2 -0.98 -13.99 -10.27
CA LYS A 2 0.06 -12.96 -10.40
C LYS A 2 -0.26 -11.75 -9.52
N PHE A 3 0.67 -11.42 -8.62
CA PHE A 3 0.55 -10.29 -7.69
C PHE A 3 1.38 -9.11 -8.17
N GLY A 4 0.80 -7.92 -8.17
CA GLY A 4 1.47 -6.67 -8.50
C GLY A 4 1.62 -5.78 -7.26
N ILE A 5 2.85 -5.42 -6.91
CA ILE A 5 3.10 -4.41 -5.88
C ILE A 5 3.15 -3.06 -6.57
N ILE A 6 2.10 -2.27 -6.42
CA ILE A 6 1.96 -0.99 -7.11
C ILE A 6 2.70 0.13 -6.38
N LYS A 7 3.17 1.12 -7.14
CA LYS A 7 3.74 2.35 -6.59
C LYS A 7 2.65 3.25 -6.00
N GLU A 8 3.00 4.00 -4.98
CA GLU A 8 2.12 5.02 -4.43
C GLU A 8 2.05 6.24 -5.35
N ARG A 9 0.85 6.79 -5.51
CA ARG A 9 0.57 7.93 -6.42
C ARG A 9 0.00 9.14 -5.69
N LYS A 10 0.08 9.13 -4.34
CA LYS A 10 -0.45 10.20 -3.51
C LYS A 10 0.40 11.46 -3.56
N ASN A 11 -0.25 12.63 -3.46
CA ASN A 11 0.40 13.90 -3.23
C ASN A 11 0.02 14.43 -1.82
N PRO A 12 0.98 14.78 -0.94
CA PRO A 12 2.44 14.69 -1.12
C PRO A 12 2.93 13.24 -1.29
N PRO A 13 4.12 13.05 -1.91
CA PRO A 13 4.62 11.73 -2.25
C PRO A 13 4.72 10.79 -1.04
N ASP A 14 4.16 9.59 -1.17
CA ASP A 14 4.27 8.52 -0.19
C ASP A 14 5.37 7.54 -0.61
N ARG A 15 6.35 7.31 0.26
CA ARG A 15 7.50 6.45 -0.02
C ARG A 15 7.34 5.03 0.53
N ARG A 16 6.23 4.76 1.19
CA ARG A 16 5.97 3.44 1.79
C ARG A 16 5.76 2.37 0.72
N VAL A 17 5.96 1.14 1.14
CA VAL A 17 5.69 -0.05 0.35
C VAL A 17 4.93 -1.06 1.20
N VAL A 18 4.15 -1.91 0.57
CA VAL A 18 3.44 -2.99 1.27
C VAL A 18 4.42 -4.02 1.80
N PHE A 19 5.42 -4.37 0.99
CA PHE A 19 6.45 -5.35 1.34
C PHE A 19 7.85 -4.86 0.95
N SER A 20 8.82 -5.11 1.84
CA SER A 20 10.23 -4.96 1.49
C SER A 20 10.69 -6.04 0.49
N PRO A 21 11.82 -5.83 -0.24
CA PRO A 21 12.35 -6.84 -1.15
C PRO A 21 12.54 -8.21 -0.49
N SER A 22 13.10 -8.25 0.73
CA SER A 22 13.32 -9.50 1.47
C SER A 22 12.03 -10.22 1.83
N LYS A 23 10.97 -9.48 2.20
CA LYS A 23 9.67 -10.09 2.52
C LYS A 23 8.96 -10.63 1.30
N LEU A 24 9.09 -10.00 0.15
CA LEU A 24 8.57 -10.56 -1.10
C LEU A 24 9.34 -11.81 -1.54
N GLN A 25 10.65 -11.83 -1.34
CA GLN A 25 11.45 -13.02 -1.59
C GLN A 25 11.02 -14.19 -0.70
N GLU A 26 10.84 -13.95 0.62
CA GLU A 26 10.29 -14.96 1.55
C GLU A 26 8.92 -15.46 1.08
N PHE A 27 8.03 -14.55 0.69
CA PHE A 27 6.71 -14.89 0.18
C PHE A 27 6.79 -15.78 -1.08
N GLN A 28 7.66 -15.43 -2.02
CA GLN A 28 7.85 -16.20 -3.26
C GLN A 28 8.41 -17.60 -3.01
N HIS A 29 9.29 -17.75 -2.02
CA HIS A 29 9.78 -19.06 -1.58
C HIS A 29 8.69 -19.91 -0.91
N GLN A 30 7.82 -19.26 -0.14
CA GLN A 30 6.72 -19.94 0.56
C GLN A 30 5.58 -20.35 -0.40
N PHE A 31 5.31 -19.53 -1.42
CA PHE A 31 4.19 -19.69 -2.37
C PHE A 31 4.70 -19.81 -3.80
N THR A 32 5.33 -20.94 -4.12
CA THR A 32 6.02 -21.17 -5.40
C THR A 32 5.14 -21.11 -6.65
N ASN A 33 3.81 -21.25 -6.49
CA ASN A 33 2.83 -21.13 -7.57
C ASN A 33 2.35 -19.67 -7.79
N SER A 34 2.96 -18.72 -7.11
CA SER A 34 2.62 -17.29 -7.21
C SER A 34 3.73 -16.52 -7.92
N GLU A 35 3.35 -15.70 -8.88
CA GLU A 35 4.26 -14.77 -9.53
C GLU A 35 4.14 -13.39 -8.86
N ILE A 36 5.26 -12.70 -8.69
CA ILE A 36 5.29 -11.38 -8.10
C ILE A 36 5.96 -10.41 -9.08
N LYS A 37 5.25 -9.32 -9.35
CA LYS A 37 5.74 -8.20 -10.14
C LYS A 37 5.71 -6.94 -9.29
N VAL A 38 6.72 -6.10 -9.39
CA VAL A 38 6.83 -4.84 -8.67
C VAL A 38 6.78 -3.69 -9.67
N GLU A 39 5.91 -2.72 -9.46
CA GLU A 39 5.83 -1.55 -10.33
C GLU A 39 7.05 -0.66 -10.13
N SER A 40 7.70 -0.21 -11.20
CA SER A 40 8.86 0.69 -11.15
C SER A 40 8.51 2.01 -10.48
N SER A 41 9.40 2.50 -9.59
CA SER A 41 9.18 3.73 -8.82
C SER A 41 10.48 4.43 -8.44
N ALA A 42 10.58 5.70 -8.81
CA ALA A 42 11.71 6.54 -8.44
C ALA A 42 11.62 7.09 -7.00
N ILE A 43 10.47 6.98 -6.33
CA ILE A 43 10.22 7.69 -5.06
C ILE A 43 10.13 6.76 -3.84
N ARG A 44 9.84 5.48 -4.00
CA ARG A 44 9.66 4.55 -2.87
C ARG A 44 10.96 4.38 -2.06
N VAL A 45 10.83 3.93 -0.80
CA VAL A 45 11.96 3.76 0.13
C VAL A 45 12.99 2.73 -0.35
N PHE A 46 12.57 1.69 -1.06
CA PHE A 46 13.45 0.69 -1.68
C PHE A 46 13.55 0.93 -3.18
N THR A 47 14.75 0.90 -3.74
CA THR A 47 14.99 1.12 -5.17
C THR A 47 14.55 -0.07 -6.01
N ASP A 48 14.35 0.15 -7.31
CA ASP A 48 14.06 -0.91 -8.27
C ASP A 48 15.14 -1.99 -8.27
N GLU A 49 16.41 -1.57 -8.15
CA GLU A 49 17.56 -2.48 -8.08
C GLU A 49 17.54 -3.39 -6.84
N ALA A 50 17.02 -2.88 -5.71
CA ALA A 50 16.88 -3.70 -4.51
C ALA A 50 15.88 -4.85 -4.72
N TYR A 51 14.79 -4.61 -5.43
CA TYR A 51 13.81 -5.66 -5.79
C TYR A 51 14.39 -6.63 -6.84
N LYS A 52 15.08 -6.14 -7.86
CA LYS A 52 15.75 -6.98 -8.86
C LYS A 52 16.80 -7.89 -8.22
N LYS A 53 17.60 -7.38 -7.27
CA LYS A 53 18.58 -8.17 -6.52
C LYS A 53 17.94 -9.26 -5.65
N ALA A 54 16.70 -9.05 -5.21
CA ALA A 54 15.92 -10.07 -4.51
C ALA A 54 15.25 -11.08 -5.46
N GLY A 55 15.54 -11.03 -6.76
CA GLY A 55 15.00 -11.96 -7.76
C GLY A 55 13.58 -11.65 -8.23
N LEU A 56 13.12 -10.41 -8.03
CA LEU A 56 11.75 -9.98 -8.37
C LEU A 56 11.71 -9.25 -9.73
N GLU A 57 10.66 -9.49 -10.51
CA GLU A 57 10.39 -8.74 -11.72
C GLU A 57 10.01 -7.29 -11.38
N VAL A 58 10.65 -6.31 -12.03
CA VAL A 58 10.29 -4.90 -11.94
C VAL A 58 9.86 -4.40 -13.32
N ALA A 59 8.66 -3.83 -13.43
CA ALA A 59 8.09 -3.35 -14.70
C ALA A 59 7.18 -2.13 -14.49
N GLU A 60 6.89 -1.40 -15.56
CA GLU A 60 5.96 -0.25 -15.53
C GLU A 60 4.49 -0.68 -15.61
N ASN A 61 4.20 -1.75 -16.34
CA ASN A 61 2.84 -2.20 -16.61
C ASN A 61 2.43 -3.35 -15.68
N MET A 62 1.32 -3.14 -14.98
CA MET A 62 0.71 -4.08 -14.02
C MET A 62 -0.58 -4.73 -14.54
N SER A 63 -0.95 -4.52 -15.82
CA SER A 63 -2.24 -4.97 -16.37
C SER A 63 -2.39 -6.50 -16.42
N ASP A 64 -1.29 -7.24 -16.45
CA ASP A 64 -1.25 -8.69 -16.43
C ASP A 64 -1.31 -9.31 -15.01
N CYS A 65 -1.29 -8.50 -13.95
CA CYS A 65 -1.46 -8.96 -12.58
C CYS A 65 -2.94 -9.18 -12.25
N ASP A 66 -3.23 -10.23 -11.48
CA ASP A 66 -4.58 -10.54 -11.01
C ASP A 66 -4.95 -9.72 -9.78
N VAL A 67 -3.98 -9.53 -8.89
CA VAL A 67 -4.11 -8.87 -7.58
C VAL A 67 -3.09 -7.74 -7.49
N LEU A 68 -3.55 -6.56 -7.11
CA LEU A 68 -2.74 -5.36 -6.98
C LEU A 68 -2.71 -4.88 -5.52
N LEU A 69 -1.50 -4.71 -4.97
CA LEU A 69 -1.28 -4.35 -3.57
C LEU A 69 -0.60 -2.99 -3.47
N GLY A 70 -1.27 -2.06 -2.81
CA GLY A 70 -0.78 -0.72 -2.48
C GLY A 70 -0.97 -0.39 -1.01
N VAL A 71 -0.48 0.74 -0.56
CA VAL A 71 -0.68 1.24 0.80
C VAL A 71 -1.84 2.24 0.84
N LYS A 72 -1.84 3.22 -0.05
CA LYS A 72 -2.83 4.30 -0.08
C LYS A 72 -3.79 4.21 -1.26
N GLU A 73 -4.77 5.10 -1.24
CA GLU A 73 -5.79 5.20 -2.29
C GLU A 73 -5.15 5.31 -3.67
N VAL A 74 -5.58 4.46 -4.58
CA VAL A 74 -5.19 4.52 -5.99
C VAL A 74 -6.04 5.59 -6.69
N PRO A 75 -5.45 6.54 -7.43
CA PRO A 75 -6.20 7.50 -8.23
C PRO A 75 -7.13 6.81 -9.22
N ILE A 76 -8.30 7.39 -9.47
CA ILE A 76 -9.38 6.80 -10.28
C ILE A 76 -8.92 6.46 -11.70
N ASP A 77 -8.09 7.32 -12.28
CA ASP A 77 -7.49 7.16 -13.62
C ASP A 77 -6.44 6.04 -13.68
N ALA A 78 -5.82 5.71 -12.54
CA ALA A 78 -4.84 4.62 -12.43
C ALA A 78 -5.45 3.27 -12.05
N LEU A 79 -6.75 3.20 -11.75
CA LEU A 79 -7.44 1.95 -11.46
C LEU A 79 -7.63 1.10 -12.72
N ILE A 80 -7.11 -0.13 -12.71
CA ILE A 80 -7.25 -1.12 -13.78
C ILE A 80 -8.55 -1.91 -13.54
N PRO A 81 -9.47 -1.98 -14.51
CA PRO A 81 -10.73 -2.70 -14.35
C PRO A 81 -10.55 -4.21 -14.16
N ASN A 82 -11.56 -4.85 -13.54
CA ASN A 82 -11.64 -6.30 -13.34
C ASN A 82 -10.47 -6.89 -12.56
N LYS A 83 -9.90 -6.14 -11.60
CA LYS A 83 -8.79 -6.59 -10.76
C LYS A 83 -9.19 -6.66 -9.30
N LYS A 84 -8.39 -7.39 -8.52
CA LYS A 84 -8.46 -7.39 -7.06
C LYS A 84 -7.46 -6.39 -6.50
N TYR A 85 -7.90 -5.52 -5.61
CA TYR A 85 -7.05 -4.49 -5.00
C TYR A 85 -7.00 -4.61 -3.49
N PHE A 86 -5.81 -4.41 -2.94
CA PHE A 86 -5.57 -4.28 -1.51
C PHE A 86 -4.93 -2.90 -1.23
N PHE A 87 -5.63 -2.00 -0.54
CA PHE A 87 -5.10 -0.71 -0.07
C PHE A 87 -6.01 -0.09 1.00
N PHE A 88 -5.56 0.97 1.67
CA PHE A 88 -6.39 1.77 2.57
C PHE A 88 -7.24 2.73 1.75
N SER A 89 -8.49 2.39 1.47
CA SER A 89 -9.40 3.21 0.68
C SER A 89 -10.10 4.31 1.48
N HIS A 90 -10.26 4.07 2.79
CA HIS A 90 -11.06 4.91 3.68
C HIS A 90 -12.55 5.06 3.28
N THR A 91 -13.02 4.29 2.30
CA THR A 91 -14.42 4.37 1.81
C THR A 91 -15.43 3.95 2.87
N ILE A 92 -15.04 3.05 3.80
CA ILE A 92 -15.88 2.64 4.94
C ILE A 92 -16.30 3.84 5.82
N LYS A 93 -15.53 4.92 5.83
CA LYS A 93 -15.82 6.14 6.62
C LYS A 93 -16.93 6.98 6.02
N LYS A 94 -17.40 6.65 4.81
CA LYS A 94 -18.51 7.32 4.10
C LYS A 94 -18.34 8.84 3.98
N GLN A 95 -17.09 9.32 3.90
CA GLN A 95 -16.83 10.74 3.75
C GLN A 95 -17.04 11.17 2.29
N PRO A 96 -17.56 12.37 2.04
CA PRO A 96 -17.91 12.83 0.68
C PRO A 96 -16.77 12.70 -0.33
N TYR A 97 -15.54 13.01 0.06
CA TYR A 97 -14.37 12.95 -0.83
C TYR A 97 -13.98 11.53 -1.27
N ASN A 98 -14.45 10.48 -0.58
CA ASN A 98 -14.21 9.08 -0.94
C ASN A 98 -15.30 8.49 -1.85
N ARG A 99 -16.37 9.25 -2.12
CA ARG A 99 -17.51 8.79 -2.89
C ARG A 99 -17.14 8.43 -4.32
N ASP A 100 -16.37 9.30 -4.96
CA ASP A 100 -15.98 9.11 -6.37
C ASP A 100 -15.06 7.90 -6.54
N LEU A 101 -14.17 7.67 -5.59
CA LEU A 101 -13.33 6.45 -5.56
C LEU A 101 -14.21 5.19 -5.45
N LEU A 102 -15.17 5.17 -4.53
CA LEU A 102 -16.08 4.03 -4.38
C LEU A 102 -16.90 3.77 -5.65
N ASN A 103 -17.45 4.82 -6.24
CA ASN A 103 -18.20 4.72 -7.50
C ASN A 103 -17.33 4.19 -8.64
N ALA A 104 -16.09 4.63 -8.74
CA ALA A 104 -15.15 4.15 -9.75
C ALA A 104 -14.77 2.68 -9.55
N ILE A 105 -14.59 2.23 -8.31
CA ILE A 105 -14.34 0.83 -7.96
C ILE A 105 -15.50 -0.05 -8.45
N LEU A 106 -16.72 0.36 -8.16
CA LEU A 106 -17.92 -0.35 -8.59
C LEU A 106 -18.07 -0.37 -10.12
N ALA A 107 -17.92 0.79 -10.76
CA ALA A 107 -18.06 0.94 -12.22
C ALA A 107 -16.99 0.14 -13.00
N LYS A 108 -15.79 -0.01 -12.43
CA LYS A 108 -14.68 -0.78 -13.02
C LYS A 108 -14.70 -2.26 -12.66
N ASN A 109 -15.74 -2.76 -11.98
CA ASN A 109 -15.85 -4.15 -11.52
C ASN A 109 -14.59 -4.62 -10.75
N ILE A 110 -14.15 -3.81 -9.78
CA ILE A 110 -12.98 -4.08 -8.94
C ILE A 110 -13.43 -4.75 -7.65
N GLU A 111 -12.75 -5.83 -7.26
CA GLU A 111 -12.87 -6.41 -5.92
C GLU A 111 -11.90 -5.67 -4.99
N LEU A 112 -12.42 -4.87 -4.06
CA LEU A 112 -11.62 -4.13 -3.09
C LEU A 112 -11.53 -4.86 -1.75
N PHE A 113 -10.32 -5.14 -1.30
CA PHE A 113 -9.98 -5.62 0.03
C PHE A 113 -9.34 -4.46 0.80
N ASP A 114 -10.15 -3.68 1.50
CA ASP A 114 -9.65 -2.53 2.25
C ASP A 114 -8.84 -3.00 3.47
N HIS A 115 -7.59 -2.57 3.56
CA HIS A 115 -6.73 -2.87 4.72
C HIS A 115 -7.35 -2.45 6.06
N GLU A 116 -8.25 -1.48 6.06
CA GLU A 116 -8.94 -1.01 7.26
C GLU A 116 -9.96 -2.02 7.79
N THR A 117 -10.50 -2.87 6.92
CA THR A 117 -11.53 -3.85 7.25
C THR A 117 -11.01 -5.25 7.52
N ILE A 118 -9.71 -5.48 7.34
CA ILE A 118 -9.07 -6.76 7.66
C ILE A 118 -8.81 -6.83 9.16
N ILE A 119 -9.68 -7.58 9.85
CA ILE A 119 -9.70 -7.67 11.32
C ILE A 119 -9.56 -9.12 11.79
N LYS A 120 -9.11 -9.29 13.03
CA LYS A 120 -9.15 -10.55 13.77
C LYS A 120 -10.57 -10.83 14.27
N GLU A 121 -10.82 -12.06 14.76
CA GLU A 121 -12.09 -12.44 15.39
C GLU A 121 -12.50 -11.52 16.54
N ASN A 122 -11.54 -11.01 17.30
CA ASN A 122 -11.77 -10.07 18.38
C ASN A 122 -11.95 -8.60 17.94
N GLY A 123 -12.07 -8.33 16.64
CA GLY A 123 -12.26 -7.00 16.06
C GLY A 123 -10.99 -6.15 15.92
N ALA A 124 -9.84 -6.61 16.39
CA ALA A 124 -8.58 -5.88 16.25
C ALA A 124 -8.10 -5.88 14.79
N ARG A 125 -7.66 -4.73 14.30
CA ARG A 125 -7.11 -4.61 12.94
C ARG A 125 -5.85 -5.46 12.78
N LEU A 126 -5.77 -6.21 11.67
CA LEU A 126 -4.55 -6.96 11.30
C LEU A 126 -3.49 -6.05 10.69
N ILE A 127 -3.91 -5.01 9.99
CA ILE A 127 -3.02 -4.06 9.30
C ILE A 127 -3.19 -2.67 9.91
N GLY A 128 -2.09 -2.09 10.39
CA GLY A 128 -2.11 -0.76 10.97
C GLY A 128 -0.73 -0.31 11.43
N PHE A 129 -0.56 1.00 11.58
CA PHE A 129 0.69 1.64 12.03
C PHE A 129 0.62 2.15 13.47
N GLY A 130 -0.38 1.70 14.26
CA GLY A 130 -0.70 2.27 15.59
C GLY A 130 0.50 2.39 16.52
N ARG A 131 1.30 1.31 16.68
CA ARG A 131 2.50 1.32 17.53
C ARG A 131 3.52 2.39 17.10
N TYR A 132 3.85 2.41 15.82
CA TYR A 132 4.86 3.35 15.29
C TYR A 132 4.33 4.78 15.26
N ALA A 133 3.05 4.98 14.99
CA ALA A 133 2.41 6.30 15.07
C ALA A 133 2.48 6.86 16.50
N GLY A 134 2.25 6.01 17.52
CA GLY A 134 2.41 6.38 18.93
C GLY A 134 3.84 6.76 19.28
N ILE A 135 4.83 5.98 18.87
CA ILE A 135 6.26 6.26 19.11
C ILE A 135 6.67 7.60 18.46
N VAL A 136 6.32 7.81 17.19
CA VAL A 136 6.64 9.04 16.47
C VAL A 136 5.89 10.23 17.05
N GLY A 137 4.63 10.05 17.45
CA GLY A 137 3.83 11.10 18.11
C GLY A 137 4.45 11.56 19.43
N ALA A 138 4.86 10.62 20.29
CA ALA A 138 5.55 10.93 21.53
C ALA A 138 6.88 11.65 21.27
N TYR A 139 7.70 11.14 20.35
CA TYR A 139 8.98 11.79 19.97
C TYR A 139 8.77 13.23 19.50
N ASN A 140 7.81 13.45 18.58
CA ASN A 140 7.52 14.80 18.07
C ASN A 140 6.96 15.72 19.17
N GLY A 141 6.18 15.19 20.12
CA GLY A 141 5.71 15.95 21.27
C GLY A 141 6.87 16.45 22.13
N PHE A 142 7.81 15.58 22.50
CA PHE A 142 9.01 15.97 23.25
C PHE A 142 9.89 16.97 22.47
N ARG A 143 10.07 16.74 21.16
CA ARG A 143 10.80 17.68 20.30
C ARG A 143 10.17 19.06 20.26
N ALA A 144 8.84 19.14 20.16
CA ALA A 144 8.13 20.42 20.16
C ALA A 144 8.30 21.18 21.48
N ILE A 145 8.29 20.45 22.61
CA ILE A 145 8.55 21.05 23.95
C ILE A 145 9.98 21.57 24.02
N GLY A 146 10.97 20.81 23.55
CA GLY A 146 12.37 21.24 23.52
C GLY A 146 12.56 22.51 22.70
N LEU A 147 12.04 22.54 21.47
CA LEU A 147 12.14 23.72 20.60
C LEU A 147 11.42 24.95 21.18
N LYS A 148 10.36 24.77 21.95
CA LYS A 148 9.67 25.90 22.61
C LYS A 148 10.49 26.50 23.76
N ASN A 149 11.31 25.69 24.43
CA ASN A 149 12.07 26.13 25.59
C ASN A 149 13.50 26.59 25.27
N GLU A 150 13.95 26.43 24.02
CA GLU A 150 15.23 26.95 23.50
C GLU A 150 15.13 28.39 22.94
N SER A 151 13.94 29.03 23.01
CA SER A 151 13.66 30.38 22.50
C SER A 151 13.66 31.42 23.62
#